data_846fe9873c55fe718e6ec07bd15ffc96
#
_entry.id   846fe9873c55fe718e6ec07bd15ffc96
#
_cell.length_a   1.000
_cell.length_b   1.000
_cell.length_c   1.000
_cell.angle_alpha   90.00
_cell.angle_beta   90.00
_cell.angle_gamma   90.00
#
_symmetry.space_group_name_H-M   'P 1'
#
loop_
_entity.id
_entity.type
_entity.pdbx_description
1 polymer ?
#
loop_
_entity_poly.entity_id
_entity_poly.type
_entity_poly.pdbx_seq_one_letter_code
_entity_poly.pdbx_strand_id
1 'polypeptide(L)'
;MESGSVQRARKSGTIAAASALGMAAVLAGCGLTGGSDDVTLRLVAADYGDSSANSSEKYWDKVVTAYEKEHPGVTVEVTVYSWNDVDAKVKAMVDAGDAPDMAQIGSYADYAADDLLYKVGDVLSIPVEADFVSQLANAGEVRGIQYGMPFASSTRLLFYNKTLFAKAGLTPPTTWAELAKDAKALKEEGVKYPYALPLGSEEAQAETLQWLLSGGGGYSQTVSSYSIDSVENVDTFNWLKNDLVGKGLTGPVAPGKLNRATAFTAFAAGEVGMLNGHPSLMKAAEAKGVEFGMVPMPGLDGPSKVSMGVADWMTAFKQNGHGEQIGDFLDFVYSEENVLDFSREYDLLPVTNSASQVMGSAKEDADLKPFLEELPLSESYPVGRTSWAKVSAEIKKRIGQAVTANGNPADVLGELQTTATTLDSASGE
;
A
#
# COMPACT_ATOMS: atom_id res chain seq x y z
N MET A 1 -47.29 -34.67 35.68
CA MET A 1 -48.28 -33.59 35.84
C MET A 1 -48.19 -32.80 34.57
N GLU A 2 -49.00 -33.10 33.70
CA GLU A 2 -50.14 -32.39 33.11
C GLU A 2 -49.68 -31.36 32.10
N SER A 3 -49.79 -31.64 30.83
CA SER A 3 -50.99 -31.63 29.95
C SER A 3 -51.37 -30.21 29.61
N GLY A 4 -51.54 -29.84 28.41
CA GLY A 4 -52.29 -30.26 27.25
C GLY A 4 -52.23 -29.13 26.23
N SER A 5 -52.27 -29.52 25.06
CA SER A 5 -53.26 -29.72 24.01
C SER A 5 -53.53 -28.47 23.17
N VAL A 6 -53.14 -28.53 21.91
CA VAL A 6 -53.93 -28.82 20.69
C VAL A 6 -55.08 -27.83 20.41
N GLN A 7 -55.04 -27.14 19.28
CA GLN A 7 -56.06 -27.26 18.26
C GLN A 7 -55.75 -26.57 16.94
N ARG A 8 -55.93 -27.31 15.90
CA ARG A 8 -56.08 -27.08 14.46
C ARG A 8 -57.41 -26.39 14.11
N ALA A 9 -57.46 -25.66 12.99
CA ALA A 9 -58.49 -25.66 11.92
C ALA A 9 -57.98 -24.77 10.76
N ARG A 10 -57.73 -25.19 9.62
CA ARG A 10 -58.44 -25.66 8.38
C ARG A 10 -59.63 -24.79 7.94
N LYS A 11 -59.45 -24.20 6.71
CA LYS A 11 -60.26 -24.34 5.48
C LYS A 11 -59.95 -23.19 4.55
N SER A 12 -59.39 -23.38 3.39
CA SER A 12 -59.96 -23.81 2.07
C SER A 12 -60.95 -22.81 1.45
N GLY A 13 -60.63 -22.40 0.22
CA GLY A 13 -61.52 -21.72 -0.70
C GLY A 13 -60.85 -21.23 -1.97
N THR A 14 -60.78 -22.12 -2.95
CA THR A 14 -60.56 -21.90 -4.38
C THR A 14 -61.62 -20.95 -4.96
N ILE A 15 -61.30 -20.18 -6.02
CA ILE A 15 -61.98 -20.21 -7.33
C ILE A 15 -61.21 -19.33 -8.33
N ALA A 16 -60.96 -19.89 -9.49
CA ALA A 16 -60.40 -19.31 -10.70
C ALA A 16 -61.51 -18.58 -11.50
N ALA A 17 -61.10 -17.59 -12.28
CA ALA A 17 -61.74 -17.34 -13.57
C ALA A 17 -60.80 -16.50 -14.48
N ALA A 18 -60.55 -17.06 -15.62
CA ALA A 18 -59.87 -16.46 -16.74
C ALA A 18 -60.78 -15.46 -17.49
N SER A 19 -60.22 -14.44 -18.09
CA SER A 19 -60.74 -13.86 -19.35
C SER A 19 -59.64 -13.20 -20.14
N ALA A 20 -59.63 -13.59 -21.39
CA ALA A 20 -58.66 -13.26 -22.43
C ALA A 20 -59.06 -12.01 -23.25
N LEU A 21 -58.09 -11.59 -24.07
CA LEU A 21 -58.14 -10.78 -25.30
C LEU A 21 -58.26 -9.26 -25.19
N GLY A 22 -57.25 -8.66 -25.81
CA GLY A 22 -57.20 -7.27 -26.27
C GLY A 22 -55.89 -6.98 -26.96
N MET A 23 -55.67 -7.59 -28.17
CA MET A 23 -54.62 -7.16 -29.10
C MET A 23 -54.99 -5.77 -29.65
N ALA A 24 -54.13 -4.78 -29.46
CA ALA A 24 -54.11 -3.57 -30.29
C ALA A 24 -52.68 -3.26 -30.60
N ALA A 25 -52.25 -3.64 -31.81
CA ALA A 25 -51.03 -3.16 -32.42
C ALA A 25 -51.21 -1.69 -32.78
N VAL A 26 -50.32 -0.83 -32.21
CA VAL A 26 -50.08 0.51 -32.79
C VAL A 26 -48.61 0.59 -33.16
N LEU A 27 -48.36 0.36 -34.44
CA LEU A 27 -47.15 0.77 -35.11
C LEU A 27 -47.23 2.28 -35.30
N ALA A 28 -46.40 3.06 -34.64
CA ALA A 28 -45.94 4.34 -35.19
C ALA A 28 -44.84 4.91 -34.26
N GLY A 29 -43.71 5.18 -34.83
CA GLY A 29 -42.78 6.15 -34.27
C GLY A 29 -41.36 5.61 -34.09
N CYS A 30 -40.58 5.50 -35.19
CA CYS A 30 -39.14 5.65 -35.13
C CYS A 30 -38.82 7.01 -34.53
N GLY A 31 -38.60 7.08 -33.23
CA GLY A 31 -37.90 8.15 -32.58
C GLY A 31 -36.54 7.61 -32.20
N LEU A 32 -35.51 8.04 -32.94
CA LEU A 32 -34.12 7.99 -32.47
C LEU A 32 -34.04 8.93 -31.27
N THR A 33 -34.37 8.44 -30.10
CA THR A 33 -33.83 8.94 -28.85
C THR A 33 -32.68 7.99 -28.53
N GLY A 34 -31.45 8.44 -28.72
CA GLY A 34 -30.29 7.83 -28.10
C GLY A 34 -30.58 7.82 -26.60
N GLY A 35 -31.04 6.69 -26.07
CA GLY A 35 -31.00 6.44 -24.66
C GLY A 35 -29.52 6.30 -24.31
N SER A 36 -28.98 7.22 -23.59
CA SER A 36 -27.82 6.93 -22.78
C SER A 36 -28.28 5.81 -21.82
N ASP A 37 -27.84 4.59 -22.04
CA ASP A 37 -28.00 3.56 -21.01
C ASP A 37 -27.24 4.10 -19.80
N ASP A 38 -27.98 4.47 -18.74
CA ASP A 38 -27.38 4.93 -17.49
C ASP A 38 -26.49 3.81 -16.95
N VAL A 39 -25.20 4.10 -16.74
CA VAL A 39 -24.20 3.15 -16.23
C VAL A 39 -23.92 3.45 -14.78
N THR A 40 -23.94 2.43 -13.94
CA THR A 40 -23.48 2.51 -12.55
C THR A 40 -22.15 1.78 -12.43
N LEU A 41 -21.10 2.51 -12.08
CA LEU A 41 -19.78 1.99 -11.77
C LEU A 41 -19.67 1.73 -10.26
N ARG A 42 -19.12 0.60 -9.89
CA ARG A 42 -18.87 0.25 -8.47
C ARG A 42 -17.38 0.33 -8.19
N LEU A 43 -16.98 1.21 -7.26
CA LEU A 43 -15.62 1.34 -6.76
C LEU A 43 -15.53 0.84 -5.32
N VAL A 44 -14.64 -0.10 -5.07
CA VAL A 44 -14.21 -0.47 -3.71
C VAL A 44 -12.91 0.25 -3.40
N ALA A 45 -12.93 1.13 -2.40
CA ALA A 45 -11.80 1.96 -2.03
C ALA A 45 -11.27 1.61 -0.63
N ALA A 46 -10.00 1.92 -0.38
CA ALA A 46 -9.38 1.80 0.92
C ALA A 46 -9.49 3.11 1.71
N ASP A 47 -9.56 3.02 3.05
CA ASP A 47 -9.57 4.19 3.92
C ASP A 47 -8.15 4.60 4.32
N TYR A 48 -7.79 5.82 3.96
CA TYR A 48 -6.53 6.47 4.33
C TYR A 48 -6.70 7.44 5.50
N GLY A 49 -7.95 7.73 5.87
CA GLY A 49 -8.25 8.65 6.96
C GLY A 49 -7.89 8.06 8.33
N ASP A 50 -7.58 8.94 9.27
CA ASP A 50 -7.34 8.61 10.68
C ASP A 50 -8.51 8.99 11.58
N SER A 51 -9.52 9.65 11.00
CA SER A 51 -10.70 10.16 11.70
C SER A 51 -11.88 10.30 10.74
N SER A 52 -13.08 10.47 11.30
CA SER A 52 -14.27 10.80 10.50
C SER A 52 -14.19 12.18 9.82
N ALA A 53 -13.21 13.01 10.15
CA ALA A 53 -13.03 14.32 9.53
C ALA A 53 -12.36 14.23 8.16
N ASN A 54 -11.41 13.30 8.01
CA ASN A 54 -10.65 13.05 6.79
C ASN A 54 -10.83 11.61 6.26
N SER A 55 -12.01 11.00 6.43
CA SER A 55 -12.30 9.68 5.87
C SER A 55 -12.22 9.70 4.34
N SER A 56 -11.72 8.62 3.74
CA SER A 56 -11.67 8.50 2.28
C SER A 56 -13.05 8.52 1.61
N GLU A 57 -14.11 8.20 2.36
CA GLU A 57 -15.49 8.36 1.89
C GLU A 57 -15.77 9.81 1.47
N LYS A 58 -15.36 10.81 2.28
CA LYS A 58 -15.55 12.24 1.95
C LYS A 58 -14.73 12.68 0.74
N TYR A 59 -13.51 12.17 0.60
CA TYR A 59 -12.72 12.44 -0.58
C TYR A 59 -13.44 11.92 -1.83
N TRP A 60 -13.88 10.66 -1.81
CA TRP A 60 -14.57 10.06 -2.93
C TRP A 60 -15.91 10.73 -3.24
N ASP A 61 -16.70 11.12 -2.22
CA ASP A 61 -17.94 11.90 -2.41
C ASP A 61 -17.69 13.18 -3.19
N LYS A 62 -16.58 13.90 -2.89
CA LYS A 62 -16.18 15.11 -3.62
C LYS A 62 -15.84 14.80 -5.08
N VAL A 63 -14.98 13.79 -5.31
CA VAL A 63 -14.53 13.40 -6.66
C VAL A 63 -15.70 12.92 -7.51
N VAL A 64 -16.55 12.04 -6.98
CA VAL A 64 -17.72 11.49 -7.68
C VAL A 64 -18.71 12.60 -8.01
N THR A 65 -19.04 13.47 -7.06
CA THR A 65 -19.95 14.60 -7.31
C THR A 65 -19.44 15.51 -8.44
N ALA A 66 -18.13 15.76 -8.50
CA ALA A 66 -17.55 16.58 -9.56
C ALA A 66 -17.60 15.86 -10.92
N TYR A 67 -17.28 14.58 -10.96
CA TYR A 67 -17.31 13.76 -12.18
C TYR A 67 -18.71 13.60 -12.77
N GLU A 68 -19.70 13.21 -11.95
CA GLU A 68 -21.09 12.99 -12.40
C GLU A 68 -21.74 14.26 -12.95
N LYS A 69 -21.35 15.42 -12.46
CA LYS A 69 -21.82 16.71 -13.00
C LYS A 69 -21.40 16.93 -14.45
N GLU A 70 -20.23 16.42 -14.84
CA GLU A 70 -19.66 16.56 -16.19
C GLU A 70 -20.04 15.38 -17.09
N HIS A 71 -20.42 14.23 -16.50
CA HIS A 71 -20.73 12.97 -17.19
C HIS A 71 -22.17 12.50 -16.87
N PRO A 72 -23.22 13.21 -17.34
CA PRO A 72 -24.61 12.82 -17.10
C PRO A 72 -24.89 11.44 -17.75
N GLY A 73 -25.47 10.54 -16.96
CA GLY A 73 -25.73 9.14 -17.37
C GLY A 73 -24.72 8.13 -16.80
N VAL A 74 -23.66 8.60 -16.08
CA VAL A 74 -22.79 7.72 -15.32
C VAL A 74 -22.95 8.02 -13.83
N THR A 75 -23.17 6.99 -13.03
CA THR A 75 -23.19 7.06 -11.55
C THR A 75 -22.05 6.24 -11.01
N VAL A 76 -21.35 6.72 -9.97
CA VAL A 76 -20.27 6.00 -9.33
C VAL A 76 -20.61 5.70 -7.87
N GLU A 77 -20.80 4.44 -7.53
CA GLU A 77 -21.04 3.98 -6.17
C GLU A 77 -19.73 3.58 -5.52
N VAL A 78 -19.34 4.27 -4.44
CA VAL A 78 -18.10 4.00 -3.72
C VAL A 78 -18.39 3.30 -2.39
N THR A 79 -17.67 2.21 -2.14
CA THR A 79 -17.67 1.54 -0.83
C THR A 79 -16.26 1.58 -0.26
N VAL A 80 -16.10 2.17 0.92
CA VAL A 80 -14.79 2.31 1.58
C VAL A 80 -14.64 1.26 2.68
N TYR A 81 -13.49 0.57 2.67
CA TYR A 81 -13.09 -0.38 3.70
C TYR A 81 -11.73 -0.02 4.29
N SER A 82 -11.48 -0.46 5.52
CA SER A 82 -10.15 -0.35 6.11
C SER A 82 -9.11 -1.14 5.31
N TRP A 83 -7.84 -0.73 5.36
CA TRP A 83 -6.73 -1.47 4.76
C TRP A 83 -6.57 -2.90 5.31
N ASN A 84 -7.12 -3.19 6.50
CA ASN A 84 -7.12 -4.55 7.04
C ASN A 84 -8.15 -5.46 6.36
N ASP A 85 -9.16 -4.89 5.71
CA ASP A 85 -10.33 -5.63 5.22
C ASP A 85 -10.48 -5.58 3.69
N VAL A 86 -10.01 -4.51 3.02
CA VAL A 86 -10.30 -4.22 1.61
C VAL A 86 -9.94 -5.37 0.67
N ASP A 87 -8.74 -5.93 0.78
CA ASP A 87 -8.30 -7.06 -0.06
C ASP A 87 -9.20 -8.29 0.12
N ALA A 88 -9.55 -8.61 1.36
CA ALA A 88 -10.43 -9.74 1.67
C ALA A 88 -11.87 -9.50 1.17
N LYS A 89 -12.36 -8.26 1.22
CA LYS A 89 -13.69 -7.88 0.72
C LYS A 89 -13.75 -7.99 -0.80
N VAL A 90 -12.76 -7.43 -1.51
CA VAL A 90 -12.69 -7.55 -2.97
C VAL A 90 -12.56 -9.01 -3.39
N LYS A 91 -11.72 -9.79 -2.72
CA LYS A 91 -11.60 -11.21 -2.99
C LYS A 91 -12.93 -11.94 -2.84
N ALA A 92 -13.69 -11.68 -1.77
CA ALA A 92 -14.99 -12.30 -1.56
C ALA A 92 -15.99 -11.94 -2.66
N MET A 93 -16.00 -10.69 -3.16
CA MET A 93 -16.82 -10.26 -4.28
C MET A 93 -16.44 -11.00 -5.57
N VAL A 94 -15.13 -11.08 -5.88
CA VAL A 94 -14.63 -11.79 -7.06
C VAL A 94 -14.97 -13.29 -7.00
N ASP A 95 -14.74 -13.94 -5.86
CA ASP A 95 -15.05 -15.37 -5.65
C ASP A 95 -16.58 -15.66 -5.79
N ALA A 96 -17.42 -14.69 -5.48
CA ALA A 96 -18.87 -14.77 -5.64
C ALA A 96 -19.35 -14.49 -7.08
N GLY A 97 -18.47 -14.08 -8.00
CA GLY A 97 -18.84 -13.65 -9.34
C GLY A 97 -19.57 -12.29 -9.36
N ASP A 98 -19.27 -11.42 -8.40
CA ASP A 98 -19.84 -10.08 -8.23
C ASP A 98 -18.70 -9.04 -8.05
N ALA A 99 -17.69 -9.10 -8.92
CA ALA A 99 -16.54 -8.19 -8.87
C ALA A 99 -17.01 -6.72 -9.01
N PRO A 100 -16.37 -5.77 -8.29
CA PRO A 100 -16.59 -4.34 -8.55
C PRO A 100 -16.03 -3.98 -9.95
N ASP A 101 -16.35 -2.80 -10.45
CA ASP A 101 -15.73 -2.26 -11.67
C ASP A 101 -14.29 -1.83 -11.41
N MET A 102 -14.04 -1.24 -10.25
CA MET A 102 -12.72 -0.77 -9.82
C MET A 102 -12.46 -1.10 -8.35
N ALA A 103 -11.19 -1.32 -8.01
CA ALA A 103 -10.81 -1.52 -6.62
C ALA A 103 -9.42 -0.96 -6.30
N GLN A 104 -9.31 -0.29 -5.12
CA GLN A 104 -8.04 0.03 -4.48
C GLN A 104 -7.63 -1.15 -3.58
N ILE A 105 -6.57 -1.84 -3.94
CA ILE A 105 -6.10 -3.07 -3.27
C ILE A 105 -4.58 -3.13 -3.20
N GLY A 106 -4.08 -3.89 -2.23
CA GLY A 106 -2.64 -4.15 -2.07
C GLY A 106 -2.13 -5.33 -2.90
N SER A 107 -3.02 -6.24 -3.34
CA SER A 107 -2.66 -7.45 -4.08
C SER A 107 -3.61 -7.69 -5.25
N TYR A 108 -3.07 -7.72 -6.46
CA TYR A 108 -3.86 -7.85 -7.70
C TYR A 108 -3.30 -8.88 -8.69
N ALA A 109 -2.10 -9.40 -8.47
CA ALA A 109 -1.42 -10.25 -9.42
C ALA A 109 -2.20 -11.54 -9.76
N ASP A 110 -2.88 -12.13 -8.78
CA ASP A 110 -3.75 -13.30 -8.99
C ASP A 110 -4.90 -12.98 -9.96
N TYR A 111 -5.56 -11.82 -9.80
CA TYR A 111 -6.64 -11.40 -10.70
C TYR A 111 -6.14 -11.13 -12.13
N ALA A 112 -4.93 -10.56 -12.25
CA ALA A 112 -4.30 -10.36 -13.57
C ALA A 112 -3.94 -11.70 -14.22
N ALA A 113 -3.41 -12.67 -13.47
CA ALA A 113 -3.07 -14.01 -13.94
C ALA A 113 -4.30 -14.79 -14.41
N ASP A 114 -5.44 -14.59 -13.73
CA ASP A 114 -6.74 -15.21 -14.06
C ASP A 114 -7.51 -14.43 -15.15
N ASP A 115 -6.89 -13.43 -15.80
CA ASP A 115 -7.48 -12.58 -16.85
C ASP A 115 -8.75 -11.82 -16.44
N LEU A 116 -8.87 -11.48 -15.16
CA LEU A 116 -10.03 -10.77 -14.61
C LEU A 116 -9.92 -9.25 -14.71
N LEU A 117 -8.70 -8.71 -14.94
CA LEU A 117 -8.43 -7.28 -15.00
C LEU A 117 -8.25 -6.78 -16.42
N TYR A 118 -8.68 -5.53 -16.67
CA TYR A 118 -8.24 -4.78 -17.83
C TYR A 118 -6.75 -4.46 -17.70
N LYS A 119 -6.04 -4.43 -18.83
CA LYS A 119 -4.71 -3.81 -18.88
C LYS A 119 -4.87 -2.30 -18.76
N VAL A 120 -3.89 -1.64 -18.17
CA VAL A 120 -3.93 -0.19 -18.00
C VAL A 120 -4.12 0.53 -19.33
N GLY A 121 -3.38 0.17 -20.37
CA GLY A 121 -3.53 0.76 -21.71
C GLY A 121 -4.81 0.42 -22.46
N ASP A 122 -5.67 -0.48 -21.92
CA ASP A 122 -7.01 -0.76 -22.48
C ASP A 122 -8.09 0.18 -21.91
N VAL A 123 -7.80 0.87 -20.79
CA VAL A 123 -8.77 1.74 -20.09
C VAL A 123 -8.29 3.18 -19.97
N LEU A 124 -7.03 3.45 -19.61
CA LEU A 124 -6.54 4.82 -19.49
C LEU A 124 -6.19 5.44 -20.83
N SER A 125 -6.35 6.75 -20.94
CA SER A 125 -5.82 7.51 -22.05
C SER A 125 -4.28 7.53 -22.03
N ILE A 126 -3.67 7.58 -23.22
CA ILE A 126 -2.20 7.62 -23.36
C ILE A 126 -1.55 8.75 -22.54
N PRO A 127 -2.10 9.98 -22.48
CA PRO A 127 -1.51 11.04 -21.65
C PRO A 127 -1.47 10.71 -20.15
N VAL A 128 -2.53 10.08 -19.63
CA VAL A 128 -2.61 9.71 -18.19
C VAL A 128 -1.67 8.56 -17.89
N GLU A 129 -1.67 7.51 -18.71
CA GLU A 129 -0.74 6.37 -18.55
C GLU A 129 0.72 6.83 -18.60
N ALA A 130 1.07 7.73 -19.54
CA ALA A 130 2.44 8.24 -19.69
C ALA A 130 2.87 9.19 -18.58
N ASP A 131 1.95 9.74 -17.79
CA ASP A 131 2.26 10.64 -16.69
C ASP A 131 2.60 9.92 -15.38
N PHE A 132 2.38 8.62 -15.27
CA PHE A 132 2.81 7.88 -14.09
C PHE A 132 4.31 7.95 -13.86
N VAL A 133 4.73 8.04 -12.60
CA VAL A 133 6.14 7.89 -12.20
C VAL A 133 6.59 6.48 -12.63
N SER A 134 7.61 6.40 -13.48
CA SER A 134 7.99 5.16 -14.16
C SER A 134 8.29 3.99 -13.22
N GLN A 135 8.94 4.24 -12.06
CA GLN A 135 9.22 3.21 -11.07
C GLN A 135 7.94 2.60 -10.49
N LEU A 136 6.92 3.43 -10.29
CA LEU A 136 5.61 2.98 -9.79
C LEU A 136 4.84 2.24 -10.90
N ALA A 137 4.82 2.77 -12.12
CA ALA A 137 4.18 2.11 -13.26
C ALA A 137 4.75 0.70 -13.49
N ASN A 138 6.09 0.57 -13.53
CA ASN A 138 6.77 -0.71 -13.72
C ASN A 138 6.46 -1.71 -12.59
N ALA A 139 6.31 -1.24 -11.35
CA ALA A 139 5.91 -2.09 -10.23
C ALA A 139 4.46 -2.60 -10.36
N GLY A 140 3.62 -1.92 -11.17
CA GLY A 140 2.25 -2.33 -11.52
C GLY A 140 2.15 -3.46 -12.54
N GLU A 141 3.29 -3.98 -13.04
CA GLU A 141 3.30 -5.01 -14.07
C GLU A 141 3.19 -6.42 -13.50
N VAL A 142 2.45 -7.26 -14.23
CA VAL A 142 2.43 -8.71 -14.09
C VAL A 142 2.89 -9.29 -15.44
N ARG A 143 4.03 -9.99 -15.43
CA ARG A 143 4.64 -10.57 -16.65
C ARG A 143 4.86 -9.54 -17.79
N GLY A 144 5.28 -8.32 -17.42
CA GLY A 144 5.58 -7.25 -18.39
C GLY A 144 4.35 -6.54 -18.96
N ILE A 145 3.17 -6.71 -18.38
CA ILE A 145 1.95 -6.01 -18.73
C ILE A 145 1.43 -5.29 -17.49
N GLN A 146 1.19 -3.99 -17.59
CA GLN A 146 0.67 -3.20 -16.48
C GLN A 146 -0.83 -3.46 -16.28
N TYR A 147 -1.20 -3.86 -15.04
CA TYR A 147 -2.57 -4.07 -14.57
C TYR A 147 -2.87 -3.22 -13.33
N GLY A 148 -1.88 -3.02 -12.48
CA GLY A 148 -1.99 -2.11 -11.33
C GLY A 148 -1.66 -0.69 -11.73
N MET A 149 -2.60 0.23 -11.50
CA MET A 149 -2.38 1.67 -11.63
C MET A 149 -1.94 2.18 -10.25
N PRO A 150 -0.75 2.81 -10.12
CA PRO A 150 -0.35 3.38 -8.85
C PRO A 150 -1.34 4.47 -8.45
N PHE A 151 -1.87 4.42 -7.22
CA PHE A 151 -2.87 5.39 -6.75
C PHE A 151 -2.33 6.29 -5.64
N ALA A 152 -1.57 5.73 -4.72
CA ALA A 152 -0.90 6.44 -3.66
C ALA A 152 0.53 5.92 -3.54
N SER A 153 1.45 6.77 -3.14
CA SER A 153 2.83 6.33 -2.93
C SER A 153 3.48 6.92 -1.68
N SER A 154 4.52 6.26 -1.22
CA SER A 154 5.41 6.76 -0.17
C SER A 154 6.82 6.21 -0.35
N THR A 155 7.80 6.93 0.20
CA THR A 155 9.18 6.47 0.33
C THR A 155 9.61 6.48 1.79
N ARG A 156 10.82 6.03 2.08
CA ARG A 156 11.35 5.99 3.43
C ARG A 156 12.58 6.86 3.56
N LEU A 157 12.67 7.55 4.71
CA LEU A 157 13.85 8.29 5.14
C LEU A 157 14.25 7.86 6.55
N LEU A 158 15.50 8.07 6.94
CA LEU A 158 15.92 7.99 8.31
C LEU A 158 15.48 9.25 9.05
N PHE A 159 14.58 9.11 10.01
CA PHE A 159 14.23 10.14 10.97
C PHE A 159 15.20 10.11 12.15
N TYR A 160 15.58 11.28 12.62
CA TYR A 160 16.35 11.42 13.86
C TYR A 160 15.81 12.53 14.75
N ASN A 161 15.86 12.34 16.05
CA ASN A 161 15.42 13.32 17.05
C ASN A 161 16.52 14.37 17.25
N LYS A 162 16.27 15.60 16.77
CA LYS A 162 17.26 16.72 16.84
C LYS A 162 17.67 17.06 18.24
N THR A 163 16.72 17.04 19.20
CA THR A 163 17.02 17.34 20.60
C THR A 163 17.97 16.33 21.23
N LEU A 164 17.74 15.03 20.96
CA LEU A 164 18.61 13.96 21.45
C LEU A 164 19.98 13.97 20.78
N PHE A 165 20.03 14.25 19.47
CA PHE A 165 21.27 14.39 18.72
C PHE A 165 22.11 15.58 19.20
N ALA A 166 21.48 16.75 19.39
CA ALA A 166 22.15 17.94 19.91
C ALA A 166 22.72 17.68 21.32
N LYS A 167 21.98 17.02 22.20
CA LYS A 167 22.43 16.64 23.55
C LYS A 167 23.65 15.74 23.52
N ALA A 168 23.69 14.78 22.58
CA ALA A 168 24.79 13.84 22.41
C ALA A 168 25.94 14.38 21.52
N GLY A 169 25.80 15.59 20.97
CA GLY A 169 26.81 16.19 20.07
C GLY A 169 26.94 15.44 18.74
N LEU A 170 25.86 14.88 18.20
CA LEU A 170 25.84 14.06 17.02
C LEU A 170 25.37 14.85 15.78
N THR A 171 25.79 14.38 14.62
CA THR A 171 25.26 14.74 13.31
C THR A 171 24.59 13.53 12.68
N PRO A 172 23.59 13.70 11.80
CA PRO A 172 22.89 12.56 11.20
C PRO A 172 23.88 11.66 10.41
N PRO A 173 23.74 10.32 10.58
CA PRO A 173 24.67 9.37 9.96
C PRO A 173 24.43 9.25 8.46
N THR A 174 25.48 8.97 7.71
CA THR A 174 25.45 8.67 6.28
C THR A 174 25.85 7.22 5.97
N THR A 175 26.48 6.55 6.94
CA THR A 175 26.92 5.16 6.83
C THR A 175 26.36 4.30 7.97
N TRP A 176 26.30 2.99 7.78
CA TRP A 176 25.94 2.05 8.84
C TRP A 176 26.88 2.14 10.04
N ALA A 177 28.19 2.35 9.78
CA ALA A 177 29.17 2.50 10.87
C ALA A 177 28.88 3.74 11.73
N GLU A 178 28.53 4.86 11.09
CA GLU A 178 28.11 6.09 11.79
C GLU A 178 26.81 5.87 12.55
N LEU A 179 25.81 5.25 11.94
CA LEU A 179 24.53 4.92 12.58
C LEU A 179 24.74 4.11 13.86
N ALA A 180 25.56 3.05 13.81
CA ALA A 180 25.87 2.24 14.99
C ALA A 180 26.63 3.02 16.07
N LYS A 181 27.55 3.90 15.67
CA LYS A 181 28.28 4.81 16.58
C LYS A 181 27.32 5.78 17.26
N ASP A 182 26.43 6.40 16.51
CA ASP A 182 25.45 7.35 17.01
C ASP A 182 24.42 6.66 17.92
N ALA A 183 23.92 5.48 17.54
CA ALA A 183 23.07 4.67 18.40
C ALA A 183 23.75 4.31 19.73
N LYS A 184 25.05 4.03 19.70
CA LYS A 184 25.82 3.79 20.94
C LYS A 184 25.88 5.04 21.82
N ALA A 185 26.18 6.21 21.25
CA ALA A 185 26.22 7.47 22.00
C ALA A 185 24.84 7.82 22.60
N LEU A 186 23.76 7.64 21.83
CA LEU A 186 22.40 7.83 22.30
C LEU A 186 22.03 6.85 23.46
N LYS A 187 22.53 5.61 23.40
CA LYS A 187 22.36 4.65 24.50
C LYS A 187 23.09 5.12 25.76
N GLU A 188 24.29 5.64 25.64
CA GLU A 188 25.08 6.18 26.75
C GLU A 188 24.41 7.40 27.39
N GLU A 189 23.66 8.19 26.60
CA GLU A 189 22.79 9.29 27.07
C GLU A 189 21.45 8.82 27.67
N GLY A 190 21.21 7.51 27.70
CA GLY A 190 20.01 6.90 28.31
C GLY A 190 18.78 6.91 27.40
N VAL A 191 18.93 7.09 26.08
CA VAL A 191 17.82 7.04 25.14
C VAL A 191 17.24 5.63 25.10
N LYS A 192 15.94 5.52 25.27
CA LYS A 192 15.21 4.23 25.39
C LYS A 192 15.35 3.35 24.15
N TYR A 193 15.19 3.95 22.97
CA TYR A 193 15.42 3.31 21.67
C TYR A 193 16.47 4.13 20.90
N PRO A 194 17.76 3.84 21.01
CA PRO A 194 18.78 4.52 20.22
C PRO A 194 18.51 4.44 18.71
N TYR A 195 18.17 3.25 18.24
CA TYR A 195 17.56 2.97 16.93
C TYR A 195 16.35 2.06 17.12
N ALA A 196 15.16 2.45 16.71
CA ALA A 196 14.00 1.57 16.73
C ALA A 196 13.98 0.72 15.45
N LEU A 197 14.06 -0.62 15.61
CA LEU A 197 14.07 -1.61 14.52
C LEU A 197 12.76 -2.42 14.53
N PRO A 198 11.69 -1.99 13.82
CA PRO A 198 10.39 -2.62 13.88
C PRO A 198 10.28 -3.80 12.89
N LEU A 199 10.71 -4.98 13.32
CA LEU A 199 10.56 -6.25 12.60
C LEU A 199 9.36 -7.08 13.10
N GLY A 200 8.41 -6.45 13.80
CA GLY A 200 7.14 -7.06 14.21
C GLY A 200 6.22 -7.33 13.01
N SER A 201 5.23 -8.20 13.20
CA SER A 201 4.40 -8.75 12.12
C SER A 201 3.49 -7.75 11.38
N GLU A 202 3.41 -6.51 11.83
CA GLU A 202 2.60 -5.46 11.16
C GLU A 202 3.16 -5.15 9.76
N GLU A 203 4.44 -4.74 9.68
CA GLU A 203 5.06 -4.27 8.44
C GLU A 203 6.55 -4.68 8.33
N ALA A 204 6.91 -5.83 8.88
CA ALA A 204 8.31 -6.29 8.89
C ALA A 204 8.92 -6.44 7.49
N GLN A 205 8.11 -6.73 6.45
CA GLN A 205 8.57 -6.80 5.07
C GLN A 205 9.06 -5.44 4.55
N ALA A 206 8.47 -4.34 5.01
CA ALA A 206 8.89 -3.00 4.62
C ALA A 206 10.23 -2.62 5.25
N GLU A 207 10.34 -2.75 6.56
CA GLU A 207 11.59 -2.49 7.28
C GLU A 207 12.72 -3.38 6.74
N THR A 208 12.42 -4.65 6.46
CA THR A 208 13.38 -5.57 5.85
C THR A 208 13.84 -5.05 4.49
N LEU A 209 12.92 -4.73 3.56
CA LEU A 209 13.30 -4.25 2.23
C LEU A 209 14.20 -3.02 2.31
N GLN A 210 13.86 -2.02 3.14
CA GLN A 210 14.68 -0.83 3.31
C GLN A 210 16.12 -1.17 3.72
N TRP A 211 16.31 -2.12 4.64
CA TRP A 211 17.64 -2.57 5.04
C TRP A 211 18.36 -3.35 3.96
N LEU A 212 17.66 -4.25 3.26
CA LEU A 212 18.25 -5.02 2.15
C LEU A 212 18.76 -4.09 1.05
N LEU A 213 17.94 -3.12 0.63
CA LEU A 213 18.32 -2.12 -0.40
C LEU A 213 19.53 -1.28 0.06
N SER A 214 19.53 -0.86 1.31
CA SER A 214 20.65 -0.12 1.91
C SER A 214 21.95 -0.93 1.94
N GLY A 215 21.87 -2.26 2.02
CA GLY A 215 22.97 -3.21 1.94
C GLY A 215 23.35 -3.66 0.53
N GLY A 216 22.66 -3.16 -0.49
CA GLY A 216 22.90 -3.53 -1.90
C GLY A 216 22.22 -4.82 -2.35
N GLY A 217 21.28 -5.34 -1.57
CA GLY A 217 20.43 -6.48 -1.90
C GLY A 217 18.98 -6.09 -2.20
N GLY A 218 18.05 -7.01 -1.96
CA GLY A 218 16.61 -6.83 -2.19
C GLY A 218 15.87 -8.16 -2.15
N TYR A 219 14.55 -8.13 -2.36
CA TYR A 219 13.77 -9.37 -2.44
C TYR A 219 13.94 -10.11 -3.77
N SER A 220 14.27 -9.38 -4.83
CA SER A 220 14.49 -9.91 -6.18
C SER A 220 15.67 -9.20 -6.82
N GLN A 221 16.56 -9.93 -7.46
CA GLN A 221 17.62 -9.34 -8.31
C GLN A 221 17.20 -9.27 -9.77
N THR A 222 16.18 -10.04 -10.15
CA THR A 222 15.60 -10.08 -11.49
C THR A 222 14.08 -10.17 -11.37
N VAL A 223 13.39 -9.79 -12.43
CA VAL A 223 11.91 -9.88 -12.51
C VAL A 223 11.41 -11.33 -12.30
N SER A 224 12.28 -12.32 -12.52
CA SER A 224 11.90 -13.73 -12.62
C SER A 224 12.18 -14.59 -11.39
N SER A 225 12.84 -14.08 -10.33
CA SER A 225 13.16 -14.92 -9.16
C SER A 225 13.37 -14.12 -7.88
N TYR A 226 12.99 -14.73 -6.76
CA TYR A 226 13.38 -14.22 -5.44
C TYR A 226 14.88 -14.45 -5.18
N SER A 227 15.47 -13.54 -4.41
CA SER A 227 16.87 -13.58 -3.96
C SER A 227 17.00 -13.24 -2.48
N ILE A 228 16.05 -13.76 -1.66
CA ILE A 228 15.93 -13.42 -0.24
C ILE A 228 17.17 -13.81 0.54
N ASP A 229 17.85 -14.88 0.16
CA ASP A 229 19.06 -15.43 0.81
C ASP A 229 20.36 -15.03 0.10
N SER A 230 20.34 -13.96 -0.71
CA SER A 230 21.58 -13.48 -1.35
C SER A 230 22.65 -13.13 -0.30
N VAL A 231 23.91 -13.12 -0.72
CA VAL A 231 25.04 -12.81 0.17
C VAL A 231 24.87 -11.43 0.81
N GLU A 232 24.45 -10.44 0.02
CA GLU A 232 24.22 -9.05 0.47
C GLU A 232 23.13 -9.00 1.54
N ASN A 233 22.06 -9.78 1.36
CA ASN A 233 20.96 -9.86 2.31
C ASN A 233 21.37 -10.54 3.62
N VAL A 234 22.12 -11.63 3.53
CA VAL A 234 22.64 -12.35 4.70
C VAL A 234 23.64 -11.46 5.47
N ASP A 235 24.51 -10.74 4.78
CA ASP A 235 25.47 -9.81 5.38
C ASP A 235 24.75 -8.63 6.06
N THR A 236 23.70 -8.11 5.44
CA THR A 236 22.84 -7.07 6.04
C THR A 236 22.25 -7.53 7.37
N PHE A 237 21.66 -8.72 7.41
CA PHE A 237 21.06 -9.24 8.64
C PHE A 237 22.11 -9.67 9.68
N ASN A 238 23.30 -10.11 9.26
CA ASN A 238 24.43 -10.32 10.15
C ASN A 238 24.87 -9.02 10.82
N TRP A 239 24.94 -7.92 10.07
CA TRP A 239 25.26 -6.62 10.63
C TRP A 239 24.17 -6.14 11.60
N LEU A 240 22.91 -6.19 11.22
CA LEU A 240 21.78 -5.83 12.10
C LEU A 240 21.83 -6.62 13.42
N LYS A 241 22.06 -7.93 13.34
CA LYS A 241 22.16 -8.80 14.50
C LYS A 241 23.35 -8.44 15.39
N ASN A 242 24.54 -8.28 14.81
CA ASN A 242 25.78 -8.18 15.59
C ASN A 242 26.06 -6.73 16.04
N ASP A 243 25.77 -5.75 15.18
CA ASP A 243 26.20 -4.36 15.39
C ASP A 243 25.09 -3.46 15.98
N LEU A 244 23.82 -3.81 15.80
CA LEU A 244 22.72 -3.11 16.45
C LEU A 244 22.11 -3.92 17.59
N VAL A 245 21.50 -5.07 17.30
CA VAL A 245 20.73 -5.84 18.29
C VAL A 245 21.65 -6.45 19.36
N GLY A 246 22.74 -7.10 18.95
CA GLY A 246 23.70 -7.74 19.86
C GLY A 246 24.41 -6.76 20.80
N LYS A 247 24.54 -5.48 20.37
CA LYS A 247 25.06 -4.39 21.21
C LYS A 247 23.99 -3.72 22.06
N GLY A 248 22.70 -4.16 21.95
CA GLY A 248 21.57 -3.62 22.69
C GLY A 248 21.27 -2.18 22.31
N LEU A 249 21.38 -1.83 21.02
CA LEU A 249 21.15 -0.50 20.49
C LEU A 249 19.73 -0.29 19.97
N THR A 250 18.88 -1.33 19.98
CA THR A 250 17.52 -1.30 19.42
C THR A 250 16.41 -1.15 20.48
N GLY A 251 16.78 -0.87 21.72
CA GLY A 251 15.83 -0.63 22.81
C GLY A 251 15.36 -1.90 23.53
N PRO A 252 14.40 -1.76 24.47
CA PRO A 252 14.01 -2.83 25.39
C PRO A 252 13.07 -3.87 24.76
N VAL A 253 12.37 -3.52 23.65
CA VAL A 253 11.49 -4.44 22.95
C VAL A 253 12.29 -5.16 21.86
N ALA A 254 12.23 -6.48 21.83
CA ALA A 254 12.90 -7.25 20.79
C ALA A 254 12.36 -6.86 19.38
N PRO A 255 13.23 -6.69 18.36
CA PRO A 255 12.82 -6.22 17.04
C PRO A 255 11.63 -7.01 16.45
N GLY A 256 11.61 -8.32 16.51
CA GLY A 256 10.52 -9.16 16.02
C GLY A 256 9.19 -9.04 16.79
N LYS A 257 9.14 -8.23 17.86
CA LYS A 257 7.92 -7.89 18.61
C LYS A 257 7.59 -6.41 18.56
N LEU A 258 8.45 -5.59 18.00
CA LEU A 258 8.23 -4.15 17.84
C LEU A 258 7.54 -3.92 16.51
N ASN A 259 6.30 -3.46 16.54
CA ASN A 259 5.55 -3.04 15.37
C ASN A 259 5.88 -1.59 15.00
N ARG A 260 5.75 -1.24 13.73
CA ARG A 260 5.97 0.12 13.22
C ARG A 260 5.13 1.17 13.96
N ALA A 261 3.83 0.94 14.12
CA ALA A 261 2.95 1.87 14.83
C ALA A 261 3.42 2.13 16.27
N THR A 262 3.94 1.11 16.96
CA THR A 262 4.52 1.26 18.29
C THR A 262 5.82 2.07 18.27
N ALA A 263 6.69 1.85 17.28
CA ALA A 263 7.93 2.61 17.11
C ALA A 263 7.63 4.08 16.79
N PHE A 264 6.67 4.37 15.94
CA PHE A 264 6.22 5.73 15.60
C PHE A 264 5.64 6.45 16.82
N THR A 265 4.80 5.77 17.60
CA THR A 265 4.28 6.31 18.87
C THR A 265 5.41 6.63 19.85
N ALA A 266 6.41 5.77 19.97
CA ALA A 266 7.58 5.99 20.81
C ALA A 266 8.44 7.17 20.32
N PHE A 267 8.59 7.33 18.98
CA PHE A 267 9.29 8.48 18.40
C PHE A 267 8.55 9.78 18.70
N ALA A 268 7.25 9.82 18.48
CA ALA A 268 6.41 10.97 18.81
C ALA A 268 6.39 11.28 20.34
N ALA A 269 6.69 10.30 21.19
CA ALA A 269 6.89 10.52 22.63
C ALA A 269 8.31 11.00 23.00
N GLY A 270 9.22 11.17 22.02
CA GLY A 270 10.62 11.58 22.25
C GLY A 270 11.52 10.48 22.80
N GLU A 271 11.10 9.22 22.77
CA GLU A 271 11.81 8.06 23.32
C GLU A 271 12.78 7.39 22.34
N VAL A 272 12.76 7.79 21.07
CA VAL A 272 13.55 7.17 19.97
C VAL A 272 14.56 8.16 19.43
N GLY A 273 15.80 7.72 19.27
CA GLY A 273 16.86 8.50 18.66
C GLY A 273 16.76 8.52 17.13
N MET A 274 16.63 7.34 16.52
CA MET A 274 16.55 7.15 15.06
C MET A 274 15.58 6.02 14.72
N LEU A 275 14.90 6.12 13.56
CA LEU A 275 14.15 5.03 12.91
C LEU A 275 13.88 5.34 11.44
N ASN A 276 13.55 4.32 10.65
CA ASN A 276 12.99 4.53 9.32
C ASN A 276 11.55 4.99 9.41
N GLY A 277 11.20 6.03 8.66
CA GLY A 277 9.86 6.60 8.66
C GLY A 277 9.37 6.99 7.27
N HIS A 278 8.07 7.11 7.14
CA HIS A 278 7.37 7.66 5.98
C HIS A 278 6.65 8.98 6.37
N PRO A 279 6.08 9.74 5.41
CA PRO A 279 5.57 11.09 5.69
C PRO A 279 4.61 11.20 6.86
N SER A 280 3.74 10.20 7.10
CA SER A 280 2.77 10.27 8.20
C SER A 280 3.40 10.37 9.61
N LEU A 281 4.70 10.01 9.75
CA LEU A 281 5.41 10.18 11.04
C LEU A 281 5.64 11.65 11.37
N MET A 282 5.73 12.53 10.37
CA MET A 282 5.97 13.97 10.58
C MET A 282 4.86 14.58 11.43
N LYS A 283 3.60 14.45 10.99
CA LYS A 283 2.44 14.98 11.74
C LYS A 283 2.37 14.42 13.16
N ALA A 284 2.62 13.13 13.33
CA ALA A 284 2.59 12.48 14.64
C ALA A 284 3.65 13.05 15.58
N ALA A 285 4.86 13.33 15.07
CA ALA A 285 5.96 13.94 15.84
C ALA A 285 5.70 15.41 16.18
N GLU A 286 5.25 16.20 15.20
CA GLU A 286 4.91 17.62 15.34
C GLU A 286 3.78 17.84 16.35
N ALA A 287 2.73 17.04 16.28
CA ALA A 287 1.60 17.10 17.22
C ALA A 287 2.02 16.91 18.69
N LYS A 288 3.18 16.29 18.93
CA LYS A 288 3.77 16.07 20.25
C LYS A 288 4.95 16.99 20.55
N GLY A 289 5.31 17.90 19.64
CA GLY A 289 6.38 18.86 19.80
C GLY A 289 7.79 18.23 19.72
N VAL A 290 7.95 17.10 19.03
CA VAL A 290 9.26 16.49 18.80
C VAL A 290 9.94 17.19 17.63
N GLU A 291 11.09 17.80 17.89
CA GLU A 291 11.95 18.34 16.83
C GLU A 291 12.72 17.20 16.17
N PHE A 292 12.49 16.99 14.88
CA PHE A 292 13.14 15.92 14.10
C PHE A 292 13.85 16.46 12.86
N GLY A 293 14.71 15.64 12.29
CA GLY A 293 15.26 15.80 10.97
C GLY A 293 15.13 14.49 10.21
N MET A 294 15.28 14.60 8.90
CA MET A 294 15.20 13.48 7.97
C MET A 294 16.42 13.50 7.05
N VAL A 295 16.99 12.34 6.78
CA VAL A 295 18.10 12.16 5.82
C VAL A 295 17.84 10.86 5.03
N PRO A 296 18.43 10.70 3.83
CA PRO A 296 18.44 9.42 3.14
C PRO A 296 18.94 8.29 4.05
N MET A 297 18.44 7.07 3.84
CA MET A 297 18.90 5.92 4.62
C MET A 297 20.42 5.76 4.49
N PRO A 298 21.16 5.60 5.60
CA PRO A 298 22.59 5.28 5.55
C PRO A 298 22.85 3.97 4.79
N GLY A 299 23.90 3.94 3.98
CA GLY A 299 24.37 2.73 3.32
C GLY A 299 25.70 2.24 3.89
N LEU A 300 26.36 1.32 3.18
CA LEU A 300 27.65 0.76 3.60
C LEU A 300 28.77 1.83 3.62
N ASP A 301 28.92 2.59 2.52
CA ASP A 301 30.02 3.53 2.29
C ASP A 301 29.56 4.97 2.05
N GLY A 302 28.32 5.32 2.39
CA GLY A 302 27.66 6.59 2.17
C GLY A 302 26.15 6.44 2.25
N PRO A 303 25.36 7.47 1.90
CA PRO A 303 23.91 7.33 1.81
C PRO A 303 23.51 6.21 0.84
N SER A 304 22.46 5.48 1.15
CA SER A 304 21.92 4.48 0.23
C SER A 304 21.57 5.13 -1.11
N LYS A 305 21.86 4.42 -2.20
CA LYS A 305 21.55 4.86 -3.56
C LYS A 305 20.14 4.47 -4.00
N VAL A 306 19.48 3.63 -3.21
CA VAL A 306 18.16 3.08 -3.47
C VAL A 306 17.33 3.21 -2.21
N SER A 307 16.12 3.71 -2.33
CA SER A 307 15.14 3.79 -1.25
C SER A 307 14.04 2.75 -1.45
N MET A 308 13.27 2.49 -0.43
CA MET A 308 12.08 1.67 -0.55
C MET A 308 10.91 2.55 -0.99
N GLY A 309 10.24 2.16 -2.09
CA GLY A 309 8.99 2.72 -2.54
C GLY A 309 7.82 1.80 -2.18
N VAL A 310 6.73 2.39 -1.78
CA VAL A 310 5.43 1.71 -1.63
C VAL A 310 4.45 2.39 -2.55
N ALA A 311 3.65 1.61 -3.26
CA ALA A 311 2.46 2.09 -3.94
C ALA A 311 1.27 1.22 -3.56
N ASP A 312 0.12 1.87 -3.49
CA ASP A 312 -1.18 1.23 -3.42
C ASP A 312 -1.80 1.28 -4.81
N TRP A 313 -2.61 0.30 -5.14
CA TRP A 313 -2.99 0.03 -6.51
C TRP A 313 -4.47 0.22 -6.77
N MET A 314 -4.82 0.98 -7.81
CA MET A 314 -6.13 0.94 -8.44
C MET A 314 -6.13 -0.14 -9.52
N THR A 315 -7.19 -0.92 -9.60
CA THR A 315 -7.39 -1.97 -10.61
C THR A 315 -8.77 -1.83 -11.24
N ALA A 316 -8.90 -2.27 -12.50
CA ALA A 316 -10.14 -2.27 -13.25
C ALA A 316 -10.54 -3.70 -13.63
N PHE A 317 -11.73 -4.14 -13.25
CA PHE A 317 -12.23 -5.50 -13.50
C PHE A 317 -13.05 -5.55 -14.79
N LYS A 318 -12.92 -6.67 -15.55
CA LYS A 318 -13.60 -6.88 -16.84
C LYS A 318 -15.04 -7.35 -16.69
N GLN A 319 -15.44 -7.85 -15.53
CA GLN A 319 -16.68 -8.62 -15.37
C GLN A 319 -17.93 -7.90 -15.87
N ASN A 320 -18.05 -6.61 -15.62
CA ASN A 320 -19.25 -5.83 -15.93
C ASN A 320 -19.21 -5.19 -17.33
N GLY A 321 -18.06 -5.19 -17.99
CA GLY A 321 -17.92 -4.74 -19.38
C GLY A 321 -17.90 -3.21 -19.57
N HIS A 322 -17.70 -2.42 -18.51
CA HIS A 322 -17.77 -0.95 -18.52
C HIS A 322 -16.40 -0.29 -18.81
N GLY A 323 -15.53 -0.91 -19.62
CA GLY A 323 -14.15 -0.46 -19.81
C GLY A 323 -14.00 0.99 -20.24
N GLU A 324 -14.86 1.50 -21.12
CA GLU A 324 -14.85 2.90 -21.56
C GLU A 324 -15.20 3.86 -20.41
N GLN A 325 -16.29 3.61 -19.68
CA GLN A 325 -16.72 4.45 -18.58
C GLN A 325 -15.76 4.40 -17.38
N ILE A 326 -15.15 3.23 -17.13
CA ILE A 326 -14.06 3.08 -16.15
C ILE A 326 -12.89 3.97 -16.54
N GLY A 327 -12.49 3.94 -17.83
CA GLY A 327 -11.40 4.75 -18.34
C GLY A 327 -11.65 6.24 -18.19
N ASP A 328 -12.81 6.73 -18.58
CA ASP A 328 -13.20 8.14 -18.44
C ASP A 328 -13.18 8.59 -16.98
N PHE A 329 -13.70 7.76 -16.07
CA PHE A 329 -13.67 8.07 -14.63
C PHE A 329 -12.24 8.06 -14.07
N LEU A 330 -11.42 7.08 -14.45
CA LEU A 330 -10.03 7.00 -13.97
C LEU A 330 -9.16 8.12 -14.55
N ASP A 331 -9.34 8.53 -15.80
CA ASP A 331 -8.66 9.69 -16.37
C ASP A 331 -8.99 10.97 -15.56
N PHE A 332 -10.25 11.14 -15.12
CA PHE A 332 -10.62 12.23 -14.23
C PHE A 332 -9.96 12.10 -12.85
N VAL A 333 -9.96 10.91 -12.26
CA VAL A 333 -9.34 10.63 -10.95
C VAL A 333 -7.83 10.92 -10.98
N TYR A 334 -7.14 10.58 -12.07
CA TYR A 334 -5.70 10.80 -12.24
C TYR A 334 -5.34 12.19 -12.79
N SER A 335 -6.29 13.13 -12.88
CA SER A 335 -5.95 14.52 -13.18
C SER A 335 -4.97 15.08 -12.13
N GLU A 336 -4.10 16.01 -12.54
CA GLU A 336 -3.11 16.64 -11.66
C GLU A 336 -3.76 17.18 -10.37
N GLU A 337 -4.93 17.83 -10.47
CA GLU A 337 -5.65 18.41 -9.33
C GLU A 337 -6.09 17.32 -8.33
N ASN A 338 -6.73 16.24 -8.81
CA ASN A 338 -7.24 15.20 -7.93
C ASN A 338 -6.11 14.39 -7.28
N VAL A 339 -5.01 14.12 -8.01
CA VAL A 339 -3.82 13.46 -7.46
C VAL A 339 -3.16 14.32 -6.38
N LEU A 340 -3.04 15.63 -6.59
CA LEU A 340 -2.50 16.56 -5.59
C LEU A 340 -3.41 16.66 -4.35
N ASP A 341 -4.71 16.83 -4.56
CA ASP A 341 -5.69 16.91 -3.47
C ASP A 341 -5.62 15.66 -2.58
N PHE A 342 -5.59 14.47 -3.20
CA PHE A 342 -5.46 13.22 -2.47
C PHE A 342 -4.14 13.13 -1.70
N SER A 343 -3.03 13.43 -2.37
CA SER A 343 -1.70 13.34 -1.77
C SER A 343 -1.56 14.28 -0.57
N ARG A 344 -2.06 15.50 -0.67
CA ARG A 344 -2.03 16.50 0.42
C ARG A 344 -2.95 16.15 1.58
N GLU A 345 -4.14 15.60 1.29
CA GLU A 345 -5.11 15.21 2.33
C GLU A 345 -4.52 14.13 3.26
N TYR A 346 -3.78 13.18 2.68
CA TYR A 346 -3.30 11.99 3.40
C TYR A 346 -1.78 11.95 3.64
N ASP A 347 -1.05 13.05 3.39
CA ASP A 347 0.42 13.12 3.49
C ASP A 347 1.13 12.01 2.71
N LEU A 348 0.70 11.82 1.47
CA LEU A 348 1.24 10.83 0.56
C LEU A 348 1.99 11.52 -0.58
N LEU A 349 2.76 10.75 -1.33
CA LEU A 349 3.42 11.25 -2.53
C LEU A 349 2.55 11.02 -3.75
N PRO A 350 2.53 11.98 -4.70
CA PRO A 350 1.84 11.83 -5.96
C PRO A 350 2.41 10.68 -6.77
N VAL A 351 1.55 10.06 -7.55
CA VAL A 351 1.91 8.92 -8.42
C VAL A 351 2.16 9.35 -9.87
N THR A 352 1.90 10.63 -10.19
CA THR A 352 2.11 11.23 -11.51
C THR A 352 3.27 12.22 -11.51
N ASN A 353 3.95 12.37 -12.65
CA ASN A 353 5.07 13.30 -12.82
C ASN A 353 4.59 14.77 -12.72
N SER A 354 3.43 15.09 -13.31
CA SER A 354 2.84 16.44 -13.26
C SER A 354 2.58 16.87 -11.82
N ALA A 355 1.83 16.08 -11.04
CA ALA A 355 1.54 16.37 -9.65
C ALA A 355 2.80 16.38 -8.76
N SER A 356 3.77 15.48 -9.02
CA SER A 356 5.06 15.47 -8.32
C SER A 356 5.86 16.76 -8.55
N GLN A 357 5.84 17.29 -9.78
CA GLN A 357 6.50 18.56 -10.11
C GLN A 357 5.85 19.74 -9.38
N VAL A 358 4.52 19.80 -9.34
CA VAL A 358 3.80 20.85 -8.62
C VAL A 358 4.09 20.77 -7.13
N MET A 359 3.95 19.59 -6.50
CA MET A 359 4.23 19.38 -5.08
C MET A 359 5.68 19.71 -4.73
N GLY A 360 6.65 19.28 -5.53
CA GLY A 360 8.09 19.56 -5.31
C GLY A 360 8.47 21.03 -5.42
N SER A 361 7.63 21.86 -6.05
CA SER A 361 7.82 23.30 -6.23
C SER A 361 7.05 24.15 -5.21
N ALA A 362 6.03 23.59 -4.59
CA ALA A 362 5.14 24.29 -3.67
C ALA A 362 5.80 24.48 -2.29
N LYS A 363 5.61 25.67 -1.71
CA LYS A 363 6.18 25.98 -0.38
C LYS A 363 5.44 25.25 0.75
N GLU A 364 4.16 25.03 0.59
CA GLU A 364 3.31 24.29 1.52
C GLU A 364 3.72 22.81 1.64
N ASP A 365 4.32 22.25 0.61
CA ASP A 365 4.75 20.84 0.55
C ASP A 365 6.26 20.67 0.82
N ALA A 366 6.95 21.70 1.32
CA ALA A 366 8.41 21.69 1.49
C ALA A 366 8.92 20.51 2.33
N ASP A 367 8.14 20.05 3.30
CA ASP A 367 8.49 18.94 4.18
C ASP A 367 8.37 17.56 3.48
N LEU A 368 7.59 17.46 2.39
CA LEU A 368 7.48 16.27 1.56
C LEU A 368 8.59 16.17 0.50
N LYS A 369 9.27 17.29 0.20
CA LYS A 369 10.30 17.33 -0.84
C LYS A 369 11.40 16.28 -0.67
N PRO A 370 11.97 16.02 0.52
CA PRO A 370 12.99 14.97 0.68
C PRO A 370 12.47 13.57 0.29
N PHE A 371 11.20 13.28 0.53
CA PHE A 371 10.59 12.01 0.12
C PHE A 371 10.36 11.94 -1.40
N LEU A 372 9.95 13.06 -2.03
CA LEU A 372 9.83 13.16 -3.48
C LEU A 372 11.17 12.93 -4.19
N GLU A 373 12.28 13.40 -3.61
CA GLU A 373 13.62 13.19 -4.14
C GLU A 373 14.05 11.73 -4.12
N GLU A 374 13.52 10.91 -3.18
CA GLU A 374 13.76 9.47 -3.09
C GLU A 374 12.89 8.65 -4.07
N LEU A 375 11.75 9.19 -4.52
CA LEU A 375 10.78 8.44 -5.32
C LEU A 375 11.36 7.90 -6.65
N PRO A 376 12.15 8.66 -7.43
CA PRO A 376 12.81 8.15 -8.64
C PRO A 376 13.90 7.11 -8.36
N LEU A 377 14.38 7.01 -7.13
CA LEU A 377 15.42 6.08 -6.69
C LEU A 377 14.82 4.86 -5.98
N SER A 378 13.48 4.75 -5.94
CA SER A 378 12.83 3.74 -5.12
C SER A 378 12.66 2.42 -5.85
N GLU A 379 12.76 1.33 -5.07
CA GLU A 379 12.36 -0.01 -5.46
C GLU A 379 11.18 -0.47 -4.62
N SER A 380 10.21 -1.10 -5.28
CA SER A 380 8.99 -1.61 -4.66
C SER A 380 9.10 -3.11 -4.35
N TYR A 381 8.14 -3.60 -3.59
CA TYR A 381 7.93 -5.04 -3.44
C TYR A 381 7.67 -5.69 -4.80
N PRO A 382 7.93 -6.99 -4.97
CA PRO A 382 7.60 -7.73 -6.18
C PRO A 382 6.09 -8.05 -6.24
N VAL A 383 5.22 -7.03 -6.16
CA VAL A 383 3.75 -7.14 -6.08
C VAL A 383 3.12 -7.74 -7.33
N GLY A 384 3.80 -7.66 -8.46
CA GLY A 384 3.38 -8.32 -9.71
C GLY A 384 3.55 -9.84 -9.71
N ARG A 385 4.10 -10.44 -8.64
CA ARG A 385 4.18 -11.88 -8.48
C ARG A 385 2.97 -12.41 -7.71
N THR A 386 2.30 -13.40 -8.25
CA THR A 386 1.13 -14.03 -7.61
C THR A 386 1.46 -14.69 -6.27
N SER A 387 2.71 -15.10 -6.08
CA SER A 387 3.22 -15.65 -4.83
C SER A 387 3.48 -14.60 -3.73
N TRP A 388 3.60 -13.28 -4.08
CA TRP A 388 4.10 -12.25 -3.17
C TRP A 388 3.29 -12.11 -1.88
N ALA A 389 1.97 -12.11 -1.96
CA ALA A 389 1.12 -11.98 -0.77
C ALA A 389 1.44 -13.05 0.30
N LYS A 390 1.66 -14.29 -0.14
CA LYS A 390 2.01 -15.42 0.75
C LYS A 390 3.45 -15.33 1.23
N VAL A 391 4.39 -14.95 0.36
CA VAL A 391 5.81 -14.75 0.71
C VAL A 391 5.94 -13.61 1.72
N SER A 392 5.28 -12.49 1.50
CA SER A 392 5.24 -11.36 2.43
C SER A 392 4.71 -11.75 3.81
N ALA A 393 3.65 -12.56 3.88
CA ALA A 393 3.11 -13.07 5.14
C ALA A 393 4.14 -13.93 5.91
N GLU A 394 4.92 -14.79 5.23
CA GLU A 394 5.97 -15.58 5.87
C GLU A 394 7.17 -14.71 6.31
N ILE A 395 7.54 -13.69 5.53
CA ILE A 395 8.56 -12.70 5.95
C ILE A 395 8.11 -12.01 7.24
N LYS A 396 6.89 -11.45 7.28
CA LYS A 396 6.32 -10.79 8.46
C LYS A 396 6.36 -11.67 9.72
N LYS A 397 6.10 -12.94 9.56
CA LYS A 397 6.05 -13.91 10.65
C LYS A 397 7.43 -14.31 11.18
N ARG A 398 8.46 -14.34 10.33
CA ARG A 398 9.70 -15.05 10.61
C ARG A 398 10.94 -14.19 10.64
N ILE A 399 10.99 -13.08 9.91
CA ILE A 399 12.21 -12.31 9.70
C ILE A 399 12.84 -11.80 11.01
N GLY A 400 12.02 -11.42 11.98
CA GLY A 400 12.49 -10.98 13.29
C GLY A 400 13.32 -12.03 14.04
N GLN A 401 13.23 -13.31 13.66
CA GLN A 401 14.02 -14.40 14.25
C GLN A 401 15.50 -14.32 13.83
N ALA A 402 15.78 -13.79 12.64
CA ALA A 402 17.13 -13.66 12.09
C ALA A 402 18.05 -12.83 12.99
N VAL A 403 17.52 -11.83 13.69
CA VAL A 403 18.30 -10.92 14.55
C VAL A 403 18.27 -11.28 16.04
N THR A 404 17.62 -12.38 16.42
CA THR A 404 17.65 -12.84 17.83
C THR A 404 19.03 -13.37 18.22
N ALA A 405 19.31 -13.44 19.52
CA ALA A 405 20.60 -13.95 20.01
C ALA A 405 20.94 -15.36 19.46
N ASN A 406 19.95 -16.24 19.39
CA ASN A 406 20.08 -17.60 18.89
C ASN A 406 19.70 -17.74 17.40
N GLY A 407 19.26 -16.67 16.72
CA GLY A 407 18.91 -16.68 15.31
C GLY A 407 20.16 -16.82 14.44
N ASN A 408 19.99 -17.44 13.28
CA ASN A 408 21.00 -17.45 12.24
C ASN A 408 20.42 -16.77 11.00
N PRO A 409 20.91 -15.60 10.57
CA PRO A 409 20.40 -14.91 9.39
C PRO A 409 20.37 -15.79 8.15
N ALA A 410 21.46 -16.53 7.87
CA ALA A 410 21.54 -17.41 6.68
C ALA A 410 20.46 -18.50 6.70
N ASP A 411 20.19 -19.12 7.87
CA ASP A 411 19.16 -20.15 7.98
C ASP A 411 17.75 -19.56 7.78
N VAL A 412 17.45 -18.43 8.44
CA VAL A 412 16.12 -17.80 8.35
C VAL A 412 15.84 -17.30 6.94
N LEU A 413 16.81 -16.62 6.30
CA LEU A 413 16.67 -16.11 4.93
C LEU A 413 16.62 -17.27 3.93
N GLY A 414 17.41 -18.34 4.10
CA GLY A 414 17.38 -19.54 3.25
C GLY A 414 16.06 -20.30 3.33
N GLU A 415 15.45 -20.39 4.53
CA GLU A 415 14.12 -20.98 4.68
C GLU A 415 13.02 -20.11 4.04
N LEU A 416 13.13 -18.79 4.12
CA LEU A 416 12.23 -17.85 3.44
C LEU A 416 12.40 -17.96 1.92
N GLN A 417 13.63 -18.03 1.41
CA GLN A 417 13.92 -18.25 -0.01
C GLN A 417 13.31 -19.57 -0.51
N THR A 418 13.50 -20.66 0.23
CA THR A 418 12.90 -21.96 -0.11
C THR A 418 11.39 -21.90 -0.17
N THR A 419 10.78 -21.20 0.80
CA THR A 419 9.33 -20.99 0.84
C THR A 419 8.87 -20.17 -0.36
N ALA A 420 9.57 -19.05 -0.68
CA ALA A 420 9.26 -18.20 -1.81
C ALA A 420 9.35 -18.96 -3.14
N THR A 421 10.42 -19.72 -3.36
CA THR A 421 10.58 -20.54 -4.57
C THR A 421 9.49 -21.61 -4.71
N THR A 422 9.07 -22.21 -3.58
CA THR A 422 8.00 -23.21 -3.58
C THR A 422 6.66 -22.60 -3.95
N LEU A 423 6.34 -21.42 -3.39
CA LEU A 423 5.10 -20.70 -3.67
C LEU A 423 5.06 -20.19 -5.11
N ASP A 424 6.19 -19.72 -5.63
CA ASP A 424 6.35 -19.30 -7.01
C ASP A 424 6.08 -20.44 -7.99
N SER A 425 6.74 -21.56 -7.78
CA SER A 425 6.55 -22.77 -8.62
C SER A 425 5.09 -23.27 -8.58
N ALA A 426 4.41 -23.14 -7.44
CA ALA A 426 3.00 -23.50 -7.31
C ALA A 426 2.05 -22.53 -8.05
N SER A 427 2.49 -21.30 -8.28
CA SER A 427 1.73 -20.25 -8.99
C SER A 427 2.00 -20.25 -10.51
N GLY A 428 2.88 -21.14 -11.01
CA GLY A 428 3.22 -21.24 -12.43
C GLY A 428 4.10 -20.09 -12.94
N GLU A 429 4.87 -19.50 -12.04
CA GLU A 429 5.87 -18.46 -12.32
C GLU A 429 7.28 -19.02 -12.39
#